data_858a1bba9c2e7dbcfddf26c9a7b36e27
#
_entry.id   858a1bba9c2e7dbcfddf26c9a7b36e27
#
_cell.length_a   1.000
_cell.length_b   1.000
_cell.length_c   1.000
_cell.angle_alpha   90.00
_cell.angle_beta   90.00
_cell.angle_gamma   90.00
#
_symmetry.space_group_name_H-M   'P 1'
#
loop_
_entity.id
_entity.type
_entity.pdbx_description
1 polymer ?
#
loop_
_entity_poly.entity_id
_entity_poly.type
_entity_poly.pdbx_seq_one_letter_code
_entity_poly.pdbx_strand_id
1 'polypeptide(L)'
;MFDSETPVMDDIKPYICYTIDDQPIRVIVIDTSIPGCHYGGLTDEVAEWLEKKIVEYPDKPALVFTHHPPFVTGLPAMDEGFGQADRLAEILRLHRNVRLCCGHMHTGIFTQWQGIPAVTCPPVAMQMEVDFRAKTGPDVTPEEAADNFKGGGDRFFLGNPAYLIHDLQDGQINTHYMIIPAGADYSGPWPFKYYEGEED
;
A
#
# COMPACT_ATOMS: atom_id res chain seq x y z
N MET A 1 -12.49 11.19 19.85
CA MET A 1 -13.43 10.10 20.21
C MET A 1 -14.06 9.72 18.89
N PHE A 2 -13.64 8.60 18.29
CA PHE A 2 -14.24 8.15 17.05
C PHE A 2 -15.60 7.57 17.42
N ASP A 3 -16.69 8.19 16.95
CA ASP A 3 -17.98 7.54 16.95
C ASP A 3 -17.87 6.34 16.02
N SER A 4 -17.97 5.16 16.61
CA SER A 4 -17.83 3.89 15.90
C SER A 4 -19.13 3.58 15.16
N GLU A 5 -19.42 4.28 14.10
CA GLU A 5 -20.25 3.68 13.08
C GLU A 5 -19.36 2.67 12.35
N THR A 6 -19.66 1.40 12.53
CA THR A 6 -19.04 0.30 11.80
C THR A 6 -19.13 0.65 10.32
N PRO A 7 -18.02 0.61 9.54
CA PRO A 7 -18.08 0.85 8.10
C PRO A 7 -19.20 0.01 7.52
N VAL A 8 -20.11 0.64 6.77
CA VAL A 8 -21.17 -0.09 6.09
C VAL A 8 -20.48 -0.97 5.07
N MET A 9 -20.39 -2.28 5.36
CA MET A 9 -19.88 -3.26 4.41
C MET A 9 -20.90 -3.35 3.29
N ASP A 10 -20.55 -2.80 2.13
CA ASP A 10 -21.38 -2.89 0.93
C ASP A 10 -21.56 -4.36 0.53
N ASP A 11 -22.79 -4.71 0.13
CA ASP A 11 -23.23 -6.09 -0.08
C ASP A 11 -22.69 -6.73 -1.39
N ILE A 12 -21.37 -6.79 -1.58
CA ILE A 12 -20.78 -7.62 -2.66
C ILE A 12 -20.16 -8.91 -2.09
N LYS A 13 -20.95 -9.68 -1.40
CA LYS A 13 -20.48 -10.96 -0.84
C LYS A 13 -20.02 -11.91 -1.95
N PRO A 14 -18.90 -12.65 -1.73
CA PRO A 14 -18.22 -12.83 -0.45
C PRO A 14 -17.09 -11.84 -0.16
N TYR A 15 -16.91 -10.79 -0.97
CA TYR A 15 -15.78 -9.86 -0.89
C TYR A 15 -15.93 -8.84 0.25
N ILE A 16 -14.80 -8.46 0.85
CA ILE A 16 -14.75 -7.40 1.86
C ILE A 16 -14.39 -6.08 1.17
N CYS A 17 -15.41 -5.38 0.68
CA CYS A 17 -15.27 -4.07 0.05
C CYS A 17 -16.16 -3.05 0.76
N TYR A 18 -15.61 -1.86 1.06
CA TYR A 18 -16.37 -0.79 1.73
C TYR A 18 -15.75 0.59 1.49
N THR A 19 -16.53 1.63 1.81
CA THR A 19 -16.06 3.02 1.79
C THR A 19 -16.24 3.68 3.16
N ILE A 20 -15.38 4.67 3.45
CA ILE A 20 -15.54 5.59 4.59
C ILE A 20 -15.56 6.99 3.99
N ASP A 21 -16.71 7.67 4.08
CA ASP A 21 -16.97 8.91 3.36
C ASP A 21 -17.15 10.13 4.27
N ASP A 22 -17.18 9.97 5.59
CA ASP A 22 -17.36 11.01 6.59
C ASP A 22 -16.08 11.81 6.92
N GLN A 23 -14.94 11.37 6.41
CA GLN A 23 -13.64 12.02 6.61
C GLN A 23 -13.31 13.00 5.46
N PRO A 24 -12.39 13.96 5.66
CA PRO A 24 -11.92 14.85 4.59
C PRO A 24 -11.32 14.12 3.38
N ILE A 25 -10.67 12.98 3.61
CA ILE A 25 -10.19 12.04 2.59
C ILE A 25 -11.14 10.86 2.54
N ARG A 26 -11.59 10.49 1.36
CA ARG A 26 -12.38 9.28 1.16
C ARG A 26 -11.49 8.05 1.28
N VAL A 27 -11.94 7.03 2.00
CA VAL A 27 -11.27 5.72 2.07
C VAL A 27 -12.10 4.71 1.30
N ILE A 28 -11.48 4.00 0.37
CA ILE A 28 -12.09 2.90 -0.39
C ILE A 28 -11.23 1.66 -0.16
N VAL A 29 -11.82 0.61 0.37
CA VAL A 29 -11.13 -0.67 0.60
C VAL A 29 -11.69 -1.70 -0.36
N ILE A 30 -10.82 -2.41 -1.06
CA ILE A 30 -11.18 -3.49 -1.99
C ILE A 30 -10.48 -4.79 -1.63
N ASP A 31 -11.23 -5.86 -1.69
CA ASP A 31 -10.71 -7.22 -1.53
C ASP A 31 -10.02 -7.66 -2.83
N THR A 32 -8.76 -8.02 -2.72
CA THR A 32 -7.94 -8.50 -3.84
C THR A 32 -7.56 -9.97 -3.70
N SER A 33 -8.20 -10.69 -2.78
CA SER A 33 -7.91 -12.10 -2.53
C SER A 33 -8.47 -12.97 -3.65
N ILE A 34 -7.63 -13.85 -4.19
CA ILE A 34 -8.02 -14.89 -5.13
C ILE A 34 -7.95 -16.24 -4.41
N PRO A 35 -9.07 -16.97 -4.24
CA PRO A 35 -9.08 -18.22 -3.51
C PRO A 35 -8.04 -19.23 -4.02
N GLY A 36 -7.19 -19.72 -3.12
CA GLY A 36 -6.14 -20.69 -3.44
C GLY A 36 -4.88 -20.11 -4.09
N CYS A 37 -4.80 -18.79 -4.26
CA CYS A 37 -3.63 -18.10 -4.80
C CYS A 37 -2.96 -17.22 -3.73
N HIS A 38 -1.65 -17.04 -3.86
CA HIS A 38 -0.87 -16.12 -3.05
C HIS A 38 -0.84 -14.72 -3.68
N TYR A 39 -0.99 -14.63 -5.00
CA TYR A 39 -1.13 -13.36 -5.72
C TYR A 39 -2.55 -12.80 -5.63
N GLY A 40 -2.66 -11.49 -5.85
CA GLY A 40 -3.92 -10.78 -5.84
C GLY A 40 -4.52 -10.55 -7.22
N GLY A 41 -5.75 -10.03 -7.23
CA GLY A 41 -6.42 -9.65 -8.47
C GLY A 41 -7.70 -8.88 -8.22
N LEU A 42 -8.21 -8.33 -9.30
CA LEU A 42 -9.51 -7.69 -9.34
C LEU A 42 -10.50 -8.64 -10.02
N THR A 43 -11.54 -9.05 -9.31
CA THR A 43 -12.64 -9.81 -9.94
C THR A 43 -13.60 -8.86 -10.65
N ASP A 44 -14.44 -9.39 -11.54
CA ASP A 44 -15.38 -8.54 -12.28
C ASP A 44 -16.37 -7.84 -11.36
N GLU A 45 -16.84 -8.53 -10.31
CA GLU A 45 -17.78 -7.98 -9.34
C GLU A 45 -17.14 -6.82 -8.53
N VAL A 46 -15.89 -6.99 -8.08
CA VAL A 46 -15.16 -5.95 -7.35
C VAL A 46 -14.84 -4.77 -8.28
N ALA A 47 -14.48 -5.04 -9.54
CA ALA A 47 -14.23 -4.00 -10.53
C ALA A 47 -15.49 -3.14 -10.79
N GLU A 48 -16.63 -3.77 -11.03
CA GLU A 48 -17.89 -3.07 -11.28
C GLU A 48 -18.35 -2.26 -10.06
N TRP A 49 -18.13 -2.78 -8.87
CA TRP A 49 -18.40 -2.06 -7.63
C TRP A 49 -17.48 -0.84 -7.48
N LEU A 50 -16.15 -1.03 -7.67
CA LEU A 50 -15.18 0.04 -7.56
C LEU A 50 -15.42 1.15 -8.60
N GLU A 51 -15.76 0.78 -9.83
CA GLU A 51 -16.07 1.73 -10.91
C GLU A 51 -17.24 2.65 -10.54
N LYS A 52 -18.27 2.12 -9.89
CA LYS A 52 -19.38 2.93 -9.37
C LYS A 52 -18.94 3.81 -8.21
N LYS A 53 -18.18 3.24 -7.27
CA LYS A 53 -17.78 3.95 -6.05
C LYS A 53 -16.78 5.07 -6.31
N ILE A 54 -15.82 4.89 -7.19
CA ILE A 54 -14.74 5.86 -7.41
C ILE A 54 -15.25 7.20 -7.96
N VAL A 55 -16.37 7.21 -8.66
CA VAL A 55 -16.95 8.40 -9.28
C VAL A 55 -18.03 9.10 -8.44
N GLU A 56 -18.46 8.49 -7.30
CA GLU A 56 -19.51 9.07 -6.45
C GLU A 56 -19.13 10.44 -5.88
N TYR A 57 -17.84 10.66 -5.56
CA TYR A 57 -17.32 11.91 -4.98
C TYR A 57 -16.08 12.37 -5.75
N PRO A 58 -16.23 12.87 -7.00
CA PRO A 58 -15.11 13.09 -7.92
C PRO A 58 -14.12 14.17 -7.46
N ASP A 59 -14.55 15.08 -6.60
CA ASP A 59 -13.72 16.20 -6.11
C ASP A 59 -13.08 15.89 -4.73
N LYS A 60 -13.50 14.82 -4.08
CA LYS A 60 -13.00 14.46 -2.75
C LYS A 60 -11.77 13.56 -2.88
N PRO A 61 -10.59 13.95 -2.35
CA PRO A 61 -9.41 13.10 -2.42
C PRO A 61 -9.68 11.70 -1.89
N ALA A 62 -9.11 10.67 -2.54
CA ALA A 62 -9.39 9.28 -2.22
C ALA A 62 -8.11 8.47 -1.96
N LEU A 63 -8.13 7.67 -0.90
CA LEU A 63 -7.18 6.59 -0.66
C LEU A 63 -7.86 5.27 -1.00
N VAL A 64 -7.28 4.52 -1.92
CA VAL A 64 -7.75 3.18 -2.26
C VAL A 64 -6.81 2.15 -1.66
N PHE A 65 -7.33 1.29 -0.81
CA PHE A 65 -6.57 0.25 -0.11
C PHE A 65 -6.78 -1.12 -0.75
N THR A 66 -5.67 -1.78 -1.02
CA THR A 66 -5.61 -3.18 -1.45
C THR A 66 -4.61 -3.94 -0.59
N HIS A 67 -4.71 -5.26 -0.49
CA HIS A 67 -3.62 -6.02 0.11
C HIS A 67 -2.46 -6.18 -0.89
N HIS A 68 -2.74 -6.70 -2.07
CA HIS A 68 -1.73 -6.98 -3.08
C HIS A 68 -1.46 -5.75 -3.96
N PRO A 69 -0.18 -5.40 -4.23
CA PRO A 69 0.15 -4.34 -5.19
C PRO A 69 -0.04 -4.82 -6.62
N PRO A 70 -0.63 -3.98 -7.50
CA PRO A 70 -0.80 -4.33 -8.91
C PRO A 70 0.44 -4.01 -9.78
N PHE A 71 1.54 -3.63 -9.17
CA PHE A 71 2.77 -3.20 -9.84
C PHE A 71 3.97 -4.08 -9.45
N VAL A 72 4.93 -4.16 -10.38
CA VAL A 72 6.20 -4.85 -10.12
C VAL A 72 7.05 -4.02 -9.17
N THR A 73 7.56 -4.66 -8.14
CA THR A 73 8.34 -4.01 -7.07
C THR A 73 9.84 -4.23 -7.22
N GLY A 74 10.25 -5.21 -8.00
CA GLY A 74 11.63 -5.66 -8.14
C GLY A 74 12.07 -6.62 -7.03
N LEU A 75 11.13 -7.08 -6.20
CA LEU A 75 11.33 -8.14 -5.20
C LEU A 75 10.78 -9.45 -5.77
N PRO A 76 11.63 -10.25 -6.41
CA PRO A 76 11.20 -11.31 -7.31
C PRO A 76 10.25 -12.33 -6.67
N ALA A 77 10.48 -12.68 -5.42
CA ALA A 77 9.64 -13.62 -4.71
C ALA A 77 8.22 -13.12 -4.40
N MET A 78 8.03 -11.80 -4.40
CA MET A 78 6.75 -11.17 -4.10
C MET A 78 6.07 -10.60 -5.34
N ASP A 79 6.77 -10.57 -6.47
CA ASP A 79 6.24 -10.09 -7.74
C ASP A 79 5.50 -11.21 -8.50
N GLU A 80 4.52 -11.84 -7.84
CA GLU A 80 3.75 -12.96 -8.39
C GLU A 80 2.68 -12.52 -9.40
N GLY A 81 2.53 -11.21 -9.60
CA GLY A 81 1.56 -10.62 -10.51
C GLY A 81 0.26 -10.19 -9.82
N PHE A 82 -0.64 -9.62 -10.63
CA PHE A 82 -1.96 -9.15 -10.19
C PHE A 82 -2.97 -9.31 -11.34
N GLY A 83 -4.03 -10.06 -11.09
CA GLY A 83 -5.10 -10.27 -12.08
C GLY A 83 -5.83 -8.97 -12.42
N GLN A 84 -5.96 -8.64 -13.71
CA GLN A 84 -6.66 -7.44 -14.20
C GLN A 84 -6.05 -6.10 -13.71
N ALA A 85 -4.73 -6.02 -13.56
CA ALA A 85 -4.04 -4.80 -13.11
C ALA A 85 -4.36 -3.57 -13.99
N ASP A 86 -4.39 -3.73 -15.30
CA ASP A 86 -4.70 -2.63 -16.22
C ASP A 86 -6.12 -2.10 -16.02
N ARG A 87 -7.10 -2.97 -15.79
CA ARG A 87 -8.48 -2.57 -15.47
C ARG A 87 -8.55 -1.77 -14.16
N LEU A 88 -7.83 -2.20 -13.14
CA LEU A 88 -7.73 -1.42 -11.89
C LEU A 88 -7.18 -0.01 -12.16
N ALA A 89 -6.12 0.11 -12.96
CA ALA A 89 -5.56 1.41 -13.31
C ALA A 89 -6.54 2.28 -14.10
N GLU A 90 -7.28 1.70 -15.05
CA GLU A 90 -8.31 2.41 -15.81
C GLU A 90 -9.39 2.98 -14.90
N ILE A 91 -9.89 2.18 -13.95
CA ILE A 91 -10.90 2.63 -12.97
C ILE A 91 -10.34 3.75 -12.09
N LEU A 92 -9.14 3.58 -11.52
CA LEU A 92 -8.57 4.58 -10.63
C LEU A 92 -8.31 5.92 -11.33
N ARG A 93 -8.00 5.91 -12.63
CA ARG A 93 -7.82 7.15 -13.44
C ARG A 93 -9.11 7.94 -13.66
N LEU A 94 -10.28 7.37 -13.40
CA LEU A 94 -11.54 8.12 -13.41
C LEU A 94 -11.57 9.18 -12.31
N HIS A 95 -10.71 9.06 -11.30
CA HIS A 95 -10.61 9.97 -10.18
C HIS A 95 -9.34 10.83 -10.26
N ARG A 96 -9.48 12.16 -10.10
CA ARG A 96 -8.37 13.11 -10.31
C ARG A 96 -7.32 13.10 -9.20
N ASN A 97 -7.71 12.78 -7.97
CA ASN A 97 -6.86 12.85 -6.78
C ASN A 97 -6.99 11.55 -5.98
N VAL A 98 -6.36 10.50 -6.48
CA VAL A 98 -6.36 9.16 -5.89
C VAL A 98 -4.93 8.74 -5.52
N ARG A 99 -4.79 8.02 -4.42
CA ARG A 99 -3.56 7.31 -4.05
C ARG A 99 -3.90 5.86 -3.77
N LEU A 100 -3.11 4.95 -4.34
CA LEU A 100 -3.19 3.52 -4.08
C LEU A 100 -2.29 3.16 -2.90
N CYS A 101 -2.84 2.48 -1.90
CA CYS A 101 -2.15 2.04 -0.70
C CYS A 101 -2.23 0.51 -0.61
N CYS A 102 -1.06 -0.15 -0.59
CA CYS A 102 -0.97 -1.60 -0.60
C CYS A 102 -0.22 -2.13 0.63
N GLY A 103 -0.43 -3.40 0.92
CA GLY A 103 0.32 -4.20 1.89
C GLY A 103 1.24 -5.22 1.21
N HIS A 104 1.20 -6.45 1.69
CA HIS A 104 1.79 -7.66 1.10
C HIS A 104 3.34 -7.69 1.08
N MET A 105 3.99 -6.63 0.65
CA MET A 105 5.42 -6.57 0.34
C MET A 105 6.35 -6.60 1.56
N HIS A 106 5.83 -6.47 2.75
CA HIS A 106 6.61 -6.41 4.00
C HIS A 106 7.76 -5.38 3.97
N THR A 107 7.66 -4.38 3.08
CA THR A 107 8.59 -3.25 2.99
C THR A 107 7.88 -2.01 2.46
N GLY A 108 8.45 -0.83 2.71
CA GLY A 108 7.91 0.44 2.23
C GLY A 108 8.41 0.74 0.82
N ILE A 109 7.48 0.86 -0.13
CA ILE A 109 7.77 1.19 -1.52
C ILE A 109 6.92 2.39 -1.92
N PHE A 110 7.54 3.40 -2.51
CA PHE A 110 6.88 4.57 -3.07
C PHE A 110 7.10 4.58 -4.57
N THR A 111 6.03 4.59 -5.34
CA THR A 111 6.11 4.54 -6.80
C THR A 111 5.00 5.32 -7.46
N GLN A 112 5.11 5.51 -8.76
CA GLN A 112 4.05 5.97 -9.63
C GLN A 112 3.70 4.87 -10.62
N TRP A 113 2.60 4.19 -10.36
CA TRP A 113 2.13 3.09 -11.19
C TRP A 113 1.08 3.59 -12.18
N GLN A 114 1.38 3.47 -13.46
CA GLN A 114 0.50 3.91 -14.56
C GLN A 114 -0.08 5.34 -14.39
N GLY A 115 0.71 6.25 -13.82
CA GLY A 115 0.31 7.63 -13.52
C GLY A 115 -0.39 7.82 -12.17
N ILE A 116 -0.63 6.74 -11.40
CA ILE A 116 -1.27 6.76 -10.09
C ILE A 116 -0.19 6.72 -9.01
N PRO A 117 -0.14 7.67 -8.06
CA PRO A 117 0.74 7.56 -6.91
C PRO A 117 0.39 6.33 -6.08
N ALA A 118 1.36 5.45 -5.85
CA ALA A 118 1.16 4.21 -5.13
C ALA A 118 2.21 4.01 -4.03
N VAL A 119 1.82 3.35 -2.95
CA VAL A 119 2.68 3.10 -1.81
C VAL A 119 2.37 1.74 -1.18
N THR A 120 3.41 1.03 -0.74
CA THR A 120 3.24 -0.10 0.18
C THR A 120 3.65 0.32 1.59
N CYS A 121 2.95 -0.20 2.58
CA CYS A 121 3.28 0.03 3.99
C CYS A 121 4.12 -1.14 4.52
N PRO A 122 5.24 -0.89 5.20
CA PRO A 122 5.94 -1.95 5.89
C PRO A 122 5.07 -2.48 7.05
N PRO A 123 5.24 -3.74 7.44
CA PRO A 123 4.46 -4.34 8.51
C PRO A 123 4.93 -3.88 9.88
N VAL A 124 4.10 -4.10 10.87
CA VAL A 124 4.46 -3.94 12.29
C VAL A 124 5.19 -5.18 12.86
N ALA A 125 5.30 -6.25 12.07
CA ALA A 125 5.96 -7.51 12.42
C ALA A 125 7.31 -7.66 11.68
N MET A 126 7.52 -8.80 11.01
CA MET A 126 8.73 -9.05 10.22
C MET A 126 8.73 -8.25 8.92
N GLN A 127 9.89 -7.77 8.53
CA GLN A 127 10.12 -7.05 7.29
C GLN A 127 10.87 -7.93 6.30
N MET A 128 10.65 -7.70 5.01
CA MET A 128 11.38 -8.38 3.96
C MET A 128 12.67 -7.64 3.65
N GLU A 129 13.76 -8.39 3.48
CA GLU A 129 15.01 -7.83 2.97
C GLU A 129 14.86 -7.49 1.49
N VAL A 130 15.28 -6.29 1.14
CA VAL A 130 15.28 -5.83 -0.25
C VAL A 130 16.51 -6.39 -0.96
N ASP A 131 16.34 -7.46 -1.71
CA ASP A 131 17.40 -8.09 -2.51
C ASP A 131 16.98 -8.22 -3.97
N PHE A 132 17.52 -7.35 -4.81
CA PHE A 132 17.26 -7.33 -6.27
C PHE A 132 18.10 -8.35 -7.06
N ARG A 133 18.95 -9.15 -6.41
CA ARG A 133 19.83 -10.13 -7.07
C ARG A 133 19.11 -11.44 -7.37
N ALA A 134 17.99 -11.69 -6.69
CA ALA A 134 17.21 -12.90 -6.89
C ALA A 134 16.76 -12.97 -8.37
N LYS A 135 17.00 -14.12 -9.00
CA LYS A 135 16.58 -14.35 -10.36
C LYS A 135 15.18 -14.94 -10.39
N THR A 136 14.31 -14.36 -11.17
CA THR A 136 12.95 -14.85 -11.41
C THR A 136 12.58 -14.80 -12.89
N GLY A 137 11.54 -15.50 -13.24
CA GLY A 137 11.01 -15.53 -14.59
C GLY A 137 11.02 -16.92 -15.22
N PRO A 138 10.44 -17.06 -16.40
CA PRO A 138 10.30 -18.37 -17.07
C PRO A 138 11.61 -19.03 -17.46
N ASP A 139 12.70 -18.27 -17.51
CA ASP A 139 14.03 -18.75 -17.90
C ASP A 139 14.92 -19.16 -16.70
N VAL A 140 14.39 -19.03 -15.47
CA VAL A 140 15.12 -19.41 -14.25
C VAL A 140 15.11 -20.93 -14.09
N THR A 141 16.30 -21.52 -14.01
CA THR A 141 16.43 -22.96 -13.79
C THR A 141 16.01 -23.34 -12.36
N PRO A 142 15.62 -24.61 -12.10
CA PRO A 142 15.32 -25.08 -10.74
C PRO A 142 16.48 -24.91 -9.77
N GLU A 143 17.74 -24.99 -10.25
CA GLU A 143 18.94 -24.77 -9.46
C GLU A 143 19.09 -23.29 -9.08
N GLU A 144 18.87 -22.37 -10.02
CA GLU A 144 18.90 -20.93 -9.77
C GLU A 144 17.77 -20.50 -8.81
N ALA A 145 16.57 -21.07 -8.98
CA ALA A 145 15.47 -20.85 -8.06
C ALA A 145 15.81 -21.38 -6.64
N ALA A 146 16.47 -22.55 -6.54
CA ALA A 146 16.93 -23.09 -5.27
C ALA A 146 18.08 -22.28 -4.65
N ASP A 147 18.89 -21.60 -5.45
CA ASP A 147 19.94 -20.69 -4.97
C ASP A 147 19.33 -19.38 -4.43
N ASN A 148 18.23 -18.89 -4.98
CA ASN A 148 17.47 -17.78 -4.41
C ASN A 148 17.04 -18.11 -2.96
N PHE A 149 16.59 -19.35 -2.70
CA PHE A 149 16.27 -19.83 -1.36
C PHE A 149 17.49 -19.97 -0.43
N LYS A 150 18.67 -20.26 -0.95
CA LYS A 150 19.88 -20.49 -0.16
C LYS A 150 20.72 -19.25 0.08
N GLY A 151 20.64 -18.26 -0.80
CA GLY A 151 21.63 -17.18 -0.84
C GLY A 151 21.10 -15.76 -0.84
N GLY A 152 19.83 -15.50 -1.06
CA GLY A 152 19.41 -14.12 -1.18
C GLY A 152 17.95 -13.90 -1.53
N GLY A 153 17.15 -14.93 -1.67
CA GLY A 153 15.71 -14.79 -1.88
C GLY A 153 15.01 -14.23 -0.65
N ASP A 154 13.86 -14.67 -0.36
CA ASP A 154 12.91 -14.21 0.64
C ASP A 154 13.43 -14.26 2.08
N ARG A 155 14.29 -13.32 2.43
CA ARG A 155 14.76 -13.20 3.82
C ARG A 155 13.92 -12.19 4.57
N PHE A 156 13.35 -12.65 5.69
CA PHE A 156 12.67 -11.80 6.65
C PHE A 156 13.60 -11.47 7.81
N PHE A 157 13.48 -10.27 8.34
CA PHE A 157 14.18 -9.84 9.54
C PHE A 157 13.25 -9.10 10.48
N LEU A 158 13.60 -9.06 11.76
CA LEU A 158 12.88 -8.26 12.75
C LEU A 158 13.44 -6.85 12.72
N GLY A 159 12.83 -6.01 11.87
CA GLY A 159 13.12 -4.58 11.81
C GLY A 159 12.23 -3.77 12.74
N ASN A 160 12.46 -2.47 12.76
CA ASN A 160 11.57 -1.56 13.48
C ASN A 160 10.19 -1.54 12.83
N PRO A 161 9.10 -1.65 13.60
CA PRO A 161 7.76 -1.45 13.08
C PRO A 161 7.63 -0.08 12.43
N ALA A 162 6.81 0.02 11.38
CA ALA A 162 6.53 1.29 10.75
C ALA A 162 5.06 1.37 10.32
N TYR A 163 4.61 2.59 10.07
CA TYR A 163 3.26 2.88 9.58
C TYR A 163 3.28 4.14 8.72
N LEU A 164 2.20 4.36 8.00
CA LEU A 164 2.01 5.55 7.18
C LEU A 164 0.94 6.44 7.79
N ILE A 165 1.17 7.75 7.79
CA ILE A 165 0.15 8.76 8.05
C ILE A 165 -0.14 9.44 6.72
N HIS A 166 -1.42 9.42 6.32
CA HIS A 166 -1.90 10.20 5.20
C HIS A 166 -2.59 11.46 5.72
N ASP A 167 -2.16 12.59 5.24
CA ASP A 167 -2.59 13.92 5.64
C ASP A 167 -3.07 14.72 4.43
N LEU A 168 -4.08 15.54 4.59
CA LEU A 168 -4.64 16.38 3.55
C LEU A 168 -4.36 17.84 3.85
N GLN A 169 -3.55 18.48 2.99
CA GLN A 169 -3.23 19.90 3.06
C GLN A 169 -3.54 20.54 1.70
N ASP A 170 -4.38 21.56 1.67
CA ASP A 170 -4.75 22.31 0.46
C ASP A 170 -5.16 21.42 -0.73
N GLY A 171 -5.89 20.33 -0.46
CA GLY A 171 -6.32 19.37 -1.46
C GLY A 171 -5.26 18.37 -1.91
N GLN A 172 -4.04 18.43 -1.34
CA GLN A 172 -2.96 17.51 -1.62
C GLN A 172 -2.86 16.44 -0.54
N ILE A 173 -2.78 15.17 -0.95
CA ILE A 173 -2.53 14.05 -0.04
C ILE A 173 -1.01 13.93 0.18
N ASN A 174 -0.55 14.14 1.41
CA ASN A 174 0.82 13.85 1.83
C ASN A 174 0.85 12.47 2.50
N THR A 175 1.98 11.77 2.37
CA THR A 175 2.18 10.48 3.05
C THR A 175 3.48 10.54 3.83
N HIS A 176 3.38 10.41 5.14
CA HIS A 176 4.49 10.42 6.07
C HIS A 176 4.84 8.99 6.46
N TYR A 177 6.10 8.63 6.30
CA TYR A 177 6.62 7.34 6.74
C TYR A 177 7.12 7.46 8.17
N MET A 178 6.50 6.71 9.07
CA MET A 178 6.78 6.76 10.50
C MET A 178 7.39 5.45 10.97
N ILE A 179 8.60 5.51 11.51
CA ILE A 179 9.27 4.36 12.11
C ILE A 179 9.08 4.41 13.62
N ILE A 180 8.81 3.26 14.24
CA ILE A 180 8.81 3.09 15.70
C ILE A 180 10.12 2.40 16.08
N PRO A 181 11.19 3.14 16.39
CA PRO A 181 12.48 2.55 16.70
C PRO A 181 12.42 1.79 18.03
N ALA A 182 13.05 0.62 18.08
CA ALA A 182 13.17 -0.14 19.31
C ALA A 182 13.95 0.66 20.35
N GLY A 183 13.40 0.77 21.58
CA GLY A 183 14.02 1.53 22.66
C GLY A 183 13.96 3.05 22.47
N ALA A 184 13.10 3.56 21.60
CA ALA A 184 12.94 5.01 21.44
C ALA A 184 12.51 5.68 22.74
N ASP A 185 13.12 6.82 23.02
CA ASP A 185 12.67 7.73 24.07
C ASP A 185 11.54 8.59 23.51
N TYR A 186 10.34 8.36 24.01
CA TYR A 186 9.15 9.14 23.66
C TYR A 186 8.89 10.32 24.62
N SER A 187 9.91 10.78 25.34
CA SER A 187 9.79 11.93 26.26
C SER A 187 9.48 13.25 25.54
N GLY A 188 9.66 13.30 24.20
CA GLY A 188 9.24 14.42 23.35
C GLY A 188 7.76 14.42 22.99
N PRO A 189 7.30 15.27 22.07
CA PRO A 189 8.13 16.08 21.15
C PRO A 189 8.78 17.29 21.83
N TRP A 190 10.01 17.57 21.43
CA TRP A 190 10.74 18.76 21.87
C TRP A 190 10.50 19.90 20.87
N PRO A 191 10.31 21.16 21.32
CA PRO A 191 10.17 22.29 20.42
C PRO A 191 11.45 22.47 19.59
N PHE A 192 11.29 22.67 18.29
CA PHE A 192 12.38 23.05 17.43
C PHE A 192 12.83 24.47 17.81
N LYS A 193 14.06 24.61 18.32
CA LYS A 193 14.66 25.91 18.55
C LYS A 193 15.39 26.34 17.29
N TYR A 194 14.89 27.38 16.63
CA TYR A 194 15.72 28.07 15.64
C TYR A 194 16.95 28.58 16.39
N TYR A 195 18.12 28.33 15.84
CA TYR A 195 19.30 29.07 16.21
C TYR A 195 19.05 30.51 15.74
N GLU A 196 18.66 31.38 16.65
CA GLU A 196 18.88 32.80 16.45
C GLU A 196 20.40 32.93 16.45
N GLY A 197 21.01 33.20 15.30
CA GLY A 197 22.44 33.41 15.19
C GLY A 197 22.80 34.51 16.16
N GLU A 198 23.78 34.27 17.01
CA GLU A 198 24.41 35.36 17.77
C GLU A 198 24.95 36.32 16.71
N GLU A 199 24.34 37.50 16.61
CA GLU A 199 24.94 38.62 15.89
C GLU A 199 26.22 39.01 16.64
N ASP A 200 27.41 38.66 16.10
CA ASP A 200 28.69 39.18 16.49
C ASP A 200 28.84 40.68 16.10
#